data_88aee640b3a2fbff404ac378f0d544bc
#
_entry.id   88aee640b3a2fbff404ac378f0d544bc
#
_cell.length_a   1.000
_cell.length_b   1.000
_cell.length_c   1.000
_cell.angle_alpha   90.00
_cell.angle_beta   90.00
_cell.angle_gamma   90.00
#
_symmetry.space_group_name_H-M   'P 1'
#
loop_
_entity.id
_entity.type
_entity.pdbx_description
1 polymer ?
#
loop_
_entity_poly.entity_id
_entity_poly.type
_entity_poly.pdbx_seq_one_letter_code
_entity_poly.pdbx_strand_id
1 'polypeptide(L)'
;MILDDINGWEASMIEELKAKRYRDGKKVRIHDSGDFFIEPYLDAWIRIAEATPDVFFYAYTKEVGMVKSKSLPNNFVIIYSMGGKQDKLVDKNHDRHADVFPTIESLIDAGYTDQEEDDLLAATMSNNKVGIVVNNIPHLKRKQGVATFSALQGERDELIKRRTK
;
A
#
# COMPACT_ATOMS: atom_id res chain seq x y z
N MET A 1 14.01 3.93 -19.65
CA MET A 1 13.36 3.64 -18.33
C MET A 1 12.25 4.66 -18.09
N ILE A 2 11.31 4.42 -17.13
CA ILE A 2 10.20 5.38 -16.84
C ILE A 2 10.75 6.79 -16.55
N LEU A 3 11.89 6.90 -15.87
CA LEU A 3 12.51 8.18 -15.52
C LEU A 3 13.09 8.95 -16.71
N ASP A 4 13.40 8.29 -17.81
CA ASP A 4 13.99 8.95 -18.97
C ASP A 4 12.93 9.71 -19.77
N ASP A 5 11.68 9.21 -19.76
CA ASP A 5 10.51 9.83 -20.39
C ASP A 5 9.23 9.46 -19.64
N ILE A 6 8.98 10.13 -18.52
CA ILE A 6 7.80 9.87 -17.71
C ILE A 6 6.50 10.27 -18.42
N ASN A 7 6.55 11.32 -19.26
CA ASN A 7 5.37 11.78 -19.99
C ASN A 7 4.99 10.82 -21.12
N GLY A 8 5.97 10.30 -21.85
CA GLY A 8 5.72 9.28 -22.88
C GLY A 8 5.24 7.96 -22.27
N TRP A 9 5.77 7.58 -21.11
CA TRP A 9 5.28 6.42 -20.37
C TRP A 9 3.83 6.62 -19.90
N GLU A 10 3.50 7.78 -19.31
CA GLU A 10 2.14 8.13 -18.88
C GLU A 10 1.14 8.06 -20.07
N ALA A 11 1.48 8.69 -21.19
CA ALA A 11 0.64 8.65 -22.40
C ALA A 11 0.41 7.21 -22.89
N SER A 12 1.45 6.39 -22.88
CA SER A 12 1.35 4.98 -23.28
C SER A 12 0.46 4.17 -22.32
N MET A 13 0.54 4.42 -21.01
CA MET A 13 -0.31 3.77 -20.00
C MET A 13 -1.78 4.16 -20.17
N ILE A 14 -2.07 5.44 -20.42
CA ILE A 14 -3.43 5.91 -20.66
C ILE A 14 -4.03 5.22 -21.89
N GLU A 15 -3.28 5.14 -23.00
CA GLU A 15 -3.75 4.45 -24.21
C GLU A 15 -3.97 2.94 -23.99
N GLU A 16 -3.07 2.28 -23.26
CA GLU A 16 -3.20 0.86 -22.91
C GLU A 16 -4.46 0.61 -22.07
N LEU A 17 -4.73 1.46 -21.07
CA LEU A 17 -5.87 1.32 -20.15
C LEU A 17 -7.22 1.67 -20.80
N LYS A 18 -7.25 2.41 -21.92
CA LYS A 18 -8.45 2.62 -22.74
C LYS A 18 -8.87 1.38 -23.52
N ALA A 19 -8.00 0.37 -23.61
CA ALA A 19 -8.35 -0.87 -24.31
C ALA A 19 -9.57 -1.54 -23.67
N LYS A 20 -10.40 -2.21 -24.51
CA LYS A 20 -11.67 -2.84 -24.09
C LYS A 20 -11.52 -3.77 -22.87
N ARG A 21 -10.37 -4.42 -22.73
CA ARG A 21 -10.08 -5.33 -21.59
C ARG A 21 -10.04 -4.64 -20.21
N TYR A 22 -9.86 -3.30 -20.18
CA TYR A 22 -9.81 -2.51 -18.94
C TYR A 22 -11.09 -1.70 -18.68
N ARG A 23 -12.09 -1.80 -19.56
CA ARG A 23 -13.42 -1.21 -19.35
C ARG A 23 -14.24 -2.09 -18.39
N ASP A 24 -15.37 -1.61 -17.96
CA ASP A 24 -16.33 -2.34 -17.11
C ASP A 24 -15.80 -2.66 -15.70
N GLY A 25 -15.18 -1.67 -15.04
CA GLY A 25 -14.75 -1.76 -13.66
C GLY A 25 -13.53 -2.65 -13.45
N LYS A 26 -12.65 -2.74 -14.43
CA LYS A 26 -11.37 -3.45 -14.28
C LYS A 26 -10.51 -2.83 -13.19
N LYS A 27 -9.73 -3.67 -12.54
CA LYS A 27 -8.95 -3.33 -11.36
C LYS A 27 -7.47 -3.50 -11.66
N VAL A 28 -6.69 -2.49 -11.32
CA VAL A 28 -5.25 -2.45 -11.55
C VAL A 28 -4.56 -2.26 -10.21
N ARG A 29 -3.76 -3.25 -9.80
CA ARG A 29 -2.80 -3.10 -8.73
C ARG A 29 -1.56 -2.40 -9.28
N ILE A 30 -1.27 -1.23 -8.71
CA ILE A 30 -0.01 -0.53 -9.00
C ILE A 30 1.06 -1.17 -8.11
N HIS A 31 2.18 -1.55 -8.71
CA HIS A 31 3.29 -2.26 -8.08
C HIS A 31 2.92 -3.66 -7.56
N ASP A 32 3.40 -4.67 -8.25
CA ASP A 32 3.51 -6.01 -7.69
C ASP A 32 4.70 -6.08 -6.72
N SER A 33 5.78 -5.37 -7.05
CA SER A 33 6.94 -5.13 -6.20
C SER A 33 7.43 -3.68 -6.35
N GLY A 34 8.04 -3.12 -5.30
CA GLY A 34 8.50 -1.74 -5.27
C GLY A 34 7.49 -0.79 -4.60
N ASP A 35 7.70 0.51 -4.77
CA ASP A 35 6.91 1.57 -4.15
C ASP A 35 6.98 2.85 -4.99
N PHE A 36 6.25 3.90 -4.60
CA PHE A 36 6.42 5.24 -5.16
C PHE A 36 7.76 5.82 -4.70
N PHE A 37 8.69 5.99 -5.62
CA PHE A 37 10.07 6.36 -5.32
C PHE A 37 10.38 7.85 -5.55
N ILE A 38 9.52 8.57 -6.28
CA ILE A 38 9.58 10.03 -6.50
C ILE A 38 8.17 10.60 -6.70
N GLU A 39 7.98 11.86 -6.34
CA GLU A 39 6.69 12.56 -6.52
C GLU A 39 6.22 12.60 -7.98
N PRO A 40 7.05 12.95 -9.00
CA PRO A 40 6.59 12.96 -10.39
C PRO A 40 6.00 11.63 -10.88
N TYR A 41 6.47 10.51 -10.33
CA TYR A 41 5.95 9.18 -10.67
C TYR A 41 4.58 8.94 -10.04
N LEU A 42 4.38 9.34 -8.77
CA LEU A 42 3.06 9.32 -8.14
C LEU A 42 2.08 10.24 -8.87
N ASP A 43 2.52 11.47 -9.22
CA ASP A 43 1.70 12.44 -9.94
C ASP A 43 1.27 11.89 -11.32
N ALA A 44 2.14 11.17 -12.02
CA ALA A 44 1.79 10.52 -13.28
C ALA A 44 0.71 9.45 -13.09
N TRP A 45 0.79 8.62 -12.04
CA TRP A 45 -0.27 7.66 -11.71
C TRP A 45 -1.60 8.31 -11.35
N ILE A 46 -1.57 9.47 -10.66
CA ILE A 46 -2.77 10.26 -10.37
C ILE A 46 -3.42 10.72 -11.68
N ARG A 47 -2.65 11.31 -12.60
CA ARG A 47 -3.18 11.74 -13.91
C ARG A 47 -3.67 10.59 -14.79
N ILE A 48 -2.99 9.42 -14.73
CA ILE A 48 -3.47 8.20 -15.41
C ILE A 48 -4.84 7.80 -14.86
N ALA A 49 -5.02 7.80 -13.53
CA ALA A 49 -6.28 7.45 -12.91
C ALA A 49 -7.40 8.45 -13.26
N GLU A 50 -7.11 9.75 -13.26
CA GLU A 50 -8.04 10.81 -13.71
C GLU A 50 -8.46 10.65 -15.18
N ALA A 51 -7.51 10.27 -16.06
CA ALA A 51 -7.76 10.06 -17.49
C ALA A 51 -8.49 8.75 -17.81
N THR A 52 -8.59 7.82 -16.84
CA THR A 52 -9.21 6.50 -17.01
C THR A 52 -10.19 6.19 -15.86
N PRO A 53 -11.30 6.97 -15.73
CA PRO A 53 -12.21 6.87 -14.59
C PRO A 53 -12.95 5.53 -14.46
N ASP A 54 -13.03 4.75 -15.55
CA ASP A 54 -13.64 3.41 -15.56
C ASP A 54 -12.72 2.31 -15.03
N VAL A 55 -11.46 2.65 -14.72
CA VAL A 55 -10.47 1.72 -14.15
C VAL A 55 -10.31 2.01 -12.67
N PHE A 56 -10.39 0.99 -11.83
CA PHE A 56 -10.13 1.10 -10.39
C PHE A 56 -8.67 0.77 -10.11
N PHE A 57 -7.96 1.69 -9.46
CA PHE A 57 -6.56 1.53 -9.08
C PHE A 57 -6.41 1.35 -7.60
N TYR A 58 -5.47 0.49 -7.20
CA TYR A 58 -5.03 0.41 -5.81
C TYR A 58 -3.55 0.14 -5.71
N ALA A 59 -2.94 0.64 -4.64
CA ALA A 59 -1.51 0.47 -4.37
C ALA A 59 -1.25 0.30 -2.88
N TYR A 60 -0.29 -0.57 -2.55
CA TYR A 60 0.34 -0.57 -1.23
C TYR A 60 1.54 0.35 -1.25
N THR A 61 1.73 1.13 -0.19
CA THR A 61 2.88 2.04 -0.09
C THR A 61 3.36 2.23 1.34
N LYS A 62 4.65 2.47 1.50
CA LYS A 62 5.29 2.95 2.74
C LYS A 62 5.64 4.45 2.68
N GLU A 63 5.41 5.09 1.54
CA GLU A 63 5.67 6.51 1.30
C GLU A 63 4.48 7.39 1.73
N VAL A 64 4.15 7.31 3.03
CA VAL A 64 2.95 7.93 3.63
C VAL A 64 2.95 9.44 3.44
N GLY A 65 4.07 10.11 3.70
CA GLY A 65 4.18 11.57 3.59
C GLY A 65 3.97 12.06 2.17
N MET A 66 4.55 11.38 1.19
CA MET A 66 4.38 11.71 -0.24
C MET A 66 2.91 11.61 -0.66
N VAL A 67 2.25 10.50 -0.32
CA VAL A 67 0.83 10.30 -0.69
C VAL A 67 -0.08 11.29 0.01
N LYS A 68 0.12 11.54 1.31
CA LYS A 68 -0.72 12.50 2.07
C LYS A 68 -0.59 13.95 1.61
N SER A 69 0.44 14.28 0.86
CA SER A 69 0.58 15.61 0.24
C SER A 69 -0.24 15.79 -1.05
N LYS A 70 -0.89 14.72 -1.54
CA LYS A 70 -1.61 14.70 -2.82
C LYS A 70 -3.13 14.55 -2.62
N SER A 71 -3.90 15.05 -3.58
CA SER A 71 -5.31 14.71 -3.73
C SER A 71 -5.43 13.52 -4.69
N LEU A 72 -6.11 12.46 -4.25
CA LEU A 72 -6.30 11.27 -5.06
C LEU A 72 -7.70 11.28 -5.70
N PRO A 73 -7.84 10.85 -6.96
CA PRO A 73 -9.16 10.66 -7.57
C PRO A 73 -9.89 9.47 -6.93
N ASN A 74 -11.23 9.45 -7.03
CA ASN A 74 -12.08 8.46 -6.36
C ASN A 74 -11.83 7.01 -6.78
N ASN A 75 -11.26 6.81 -7.96
CA ASN A 75 -10.92 5.50 -8.50
C ASN A 75 -9.50 5.03 -8.15
N PHE A 76 -8.79 5.74 -7.23
CA PHE A 76 -7.45 5.39 -6.79
C PHE A 76 -7.39 5.23 -5.27
N VAL A 77 -7.26 4.01 -4.79
CA VAL A 77 -7.19 3.67 -3.37
C VAL A 77 -5.75 3.37 -2.95
N ILE A 78 -5.34 4.00 -1.86
CA ILE A 78 -4.05 3.73 -1.22
C ILE A 78 -4.25 2.89 0.04
N ILE A 79 -3.38 1.92 0.22
CA ILE A 79 -3.27 1.09 1.42
C ILE A 79 -1.87 1.28 2.00
N TYR A 80 -1.77 1.93 3.16
CA TYR A 80 -0.48 2.12 3.82
C TYR A 80 0.04 0.79 4.37
N SER A 81 1.17 0.33 3.87
CA SER A 81 1.80 -0.92 4.31
C SER A 81 2.64 -0.67 5.56
N MET A 82 2.18 -1.19 6.70
CA MET A 82 2.86 -1.02 7.99
C MET A 82 4.20 -1.77 8.04
N GLY A 83 5.06 -1.40 8.99
CA GLY A 83 6.44 -1.87 9.09
C GLY A 83 7.42 -0.98 8.30
N GLY A 84 7.04 0.28 8.03
CA GLY A 84 7.84 1.30 7.37
C GLY A 84 8.32 2.42 8.30
N LYS A 85 9.32 3.17 7.86
CA LYS A 85 9.87 4.31 8.63
C LYS A 85 8.87 5.43 8.88
N GLN A 86 7.80 5.49 8.08
CA GLN A 86 6.78 6.53 8.13
C GLN A 86 5.48 6.08 8.83
N ASP A 87 5.45 4.92 9.49
CA ASP A 87 4.27 4.37 10.17
C ASP A 87 3.59 5.36 11.12
N LYS A 88 4.37 6.22 11.78
CA LYS A 88 3.87 7.28 12.68
C LYS A 88 3.02 8.34 11.99
N LEU A 89 3.07 8.45 10.66
CA LEU A 89 2.25 9.37 9.87
C LEU A 89 0.89 8.77 9.51
N VAL A 90 0.69 7.46 9.73
CA VAL A 90 -0.57 6.77 9.46
C VAL A 90 -1.54 7.00 10.62
N ASP A 91 -2.70 7.56 10.32
CA ASP A 91 -3.83 7.60 11.27
C ASP A 91 -4.57 6.26 11.21
N LYS A 92 -4.29 5.37 12.16
CA LYS A 92 -4.86 4.02 12.21
C LYS A 92 -6.40 3.98 12.35
N ASN A 93 -7.05 5.11 12.64
CA ASN A 93 -8.51 5.17 12.74
C ASN A 93 -9.16 5.57 11.42
N HIS A 94 -8.49 6.38 10.60
CA HIS A 94 -9.05 6.95 9.38
C HIS A 94 -8.37 6.46 8.11
N ASP A 95 -7.05 6.24 8.15
CA ASP A 95 -6.30 5.81 6.98
C ASP A 95 -6.47 4.31 6.74
N ARG A 96 -6.68 3.92 5.48
CA ARG A 96 -6.63 2.52 5.09
C ARG A 96 -5.19 2.02 5.16
N HIS A 97 -4.98 0.96 5.93
CA HIS A 97 -3.64 0.42 6.15
C HIS A 97 -3.66 -1.10 6.30
N ALA A 98 -2.53 -1.73 5.99
CA ALA A 98 -2.33 -3.17 6.13
C ALA A 98 -1.14 -3.46 7.04
N ASP A 99 -1.32 -4.40 7.98
CA ASP A 99 -0.25 -4.89 8.86
C ASP A 99 -0.14 -6.42 8.77
N VAL A 100 1.02 -6.94 9.13
CA VAL A 100 1.32 -8.38 9.09
C VAL A 100 1.33 -8.94 10.50
N PHE A 101 0.49 -9.92 10.75
CA PHE A 101 0.27 -10.53 12.06
C PHE A 101 0.91 -11.92 12.14
N PRO A 102 1.32 -12.36 13.36
CA PRO A 102 1.84 -13.70 13.54
C PRO A 102 0.78 -14.81 13.43
N THR A 103 -0.46 -14.51 13.83
CA THR A 103 -1.59 -15.46 13.78
C THR A 103 -2.89 -14.76 13.44
N ILE A 104 -3.88 -15.53 12.99
CA ILE A 104 -5.22 -15.02 12.67
C ILE A 104 -5.93 -14.49 13.92
N GLU A 105 -5.76 -15.14 15.07
CA GLU A 105 -6.34 -14.71 16.34
C GLU A 105 -5.84 -13.33 16.71
N SER A 106 -4.51 -13.10 16.65
CA SER A 106 -3.92 -11.79 16.95
C SER A 106 -4.36 -10.68 15.99
N LEU A 107 -4.68 -11.03 14.76
CA LEU A 107 -5.22 -10.11 13.75
C LEU A 107 -6.66 -9.69 14.13
N ILE A 108 -7.51 -10.66 14.45
CA ILE A 108 -8.90 -10.42 14.83
C ILE A 108 -8.98 -9.64 16.14
N ASP A 109 -8.19 -10.02 17.15
CA ASP A 109 -8.15 -9.34 18.46
C ASP A 109 -7.70 -7.88 18.35
N ALA A 110 -6.86 -7.56 17.36
CA ALA A 110 -6.45 -6.19 17.07
C ALA A 110 -7.50 -5.39 16.25
N GLY A 111 -8.62 -6.01 15.86
CA GLY A 111 -9.70 -5.38 15.11
C GLY A 111 -9.41 -5.22 13.62
N TYR A 112 -8.50 -6.04 13.08
CA TYR A 112 -8.22 -6.09 11.65
C TYR A 112 -9.10 -7.13 10.96
N THR A 113 -9.35 -6.91 9.68
CA THR A 113 -10.01 -7.88 8.81
C THR A 113 -8.96 -8.58 7.97
N ASP A 114 -9.01 -9.91 7.95
CA ASP A 114 -8.13 -10.69 7.09
C ASP A 114 -8.47 -10.45 5.62
N GLN A 115 -7.46 -10.15 4.81
CA GLN A 115 -7.65 -10.02 3.36
C GLN A 115 -7.67 -11.39 2.66
N GLU A 116 -7.38 -12.48 3.40
CA GLU A 116 -7.26 -13.83 2.85
C GLU A 116 -6.24 -13.88 1.71
N GLU A 117 -6.60 -14.53 0.60
CA GLU A 117 -5.77 -14.63 -0.60
C GLU A 117 -6.08 -13.54 -1.65
N ASP A 118 -7.06 -12.65 -1.38
CA ASP A 118 -7.50 -11.63 -2.34
C ASP A 118 -7.05 -10.22 -1.93
N ASP A 119 -5.96 -9.75 -2.53
CA ASP A 119 -5.46 -8.38 -2.36
C ASP A 119 -6.50 -7.28 -2.63
N LEU A 120 -7.50 -7.57 -3.46
CA LEU A 120 -8.54 -6.61 -3.78
C LEU A 120 -9.45 -6.32 -2.58
N LEU A 121 -9.66 -7.31 -1.70
CA LEU A 121 -10.41 -7.11 -0.46
C LEU A 121 -9.77 -5.99 0.36
N ALA A 122 -8.45 -5.91 0.41
CA ALA A 122 -7.74 -4.83 1.09
C ALA A 122 -8.11 -3.42 0.59
N ALA A 123 -8.43 -3.28 -0.70
CA ALA A 123 -8.82 -2.01 -1.30
C ALA A 123 -10.32 -1.72 -1.20
N THR A 124 -11.18 -2.74 -1.10
CA THR A 124 -12.64 -2.60 -1.27
C THR A 124 -13.46 -2.88 -0.02
N MET A 125 -12.94 -3.58 0.99
CA MET A 125 -13.68 -3.84 2.23
C MET A 125 -13.99 -2.55 3.00
N SER A 126 -15.04 -2.57 3.79
CA SER A 126 -15.47 -1.41 4.58
C SER A 126 -14.52 -1.08 5.74
N ASN A 127 -13.85 -2.09 6.33
CA ASN A 127 -12.86 -1.87 7.37
C ASN A 127 -11.57 -1.28 6.78
N ASN A 128 -11.09 -0.19 7.36
CA ASN A 128 -9.80 0.42 6.97
C ASN A 128 -8.58 -0.35 7.49
N LYS A 129 -8.78 -1.24 8.46
CA LYS A 129 -7.75 -2.07 9.09
C LYS A 129 -7.71 -3.42 8.41
N VAL A 130 -6.74 -3.61 7.55
CA VAL A 130 -6.54 -4.84 6.79
C VAL A 130 -5.36 -5.60 7.37
N GLY A 131 -5.51 -6.90 7.56
CA GLY A 131 -4.44 -7.75 8.08
C GLY A 131 -4.13 -8.90 7.15
N ILE A 132 -2.90 -9.36 7.21
CA ILE A 132 -2.47 -10.64 6.66
C ILE A 132 -1.70 -11.41 7.70
N VAL A 133 -1.85 -12.72 7.71
CA VAL A 133 -1.00 -13.60 8.53
C VAL A 133 0.30 -13.86 7.80
N VAL A 134 1.41 -13.82 8.53
CA VAL A 134 2.73 -14.10 7.94
C VAL A 134 2.73 -15.45 7.23
N ASN A 135 3.07 -15.43 5.95
CA ASN A 135 3.19 -16.64 5.14
C ASN A 135 4.21 -17.61 5.73
N ASN A 136 4.13 -18.90 5.36
CA ASN A 136 5.01 -19.98 5.82
C ASN A 136 6.47 -19.83 5.36
N ILE A 137 7.04 -18.63 5.49
CA ILE A 137 8.45 -18.36 5.21
C ILE A 137 9.23 -18.45 6.54
N PRO A 138 9.99 -19.53 6.79
CA PRO A 138 10.53 -19.83 8.12
C PRO A 138 11.42 -18.74 8.70
N HIS A 139 12.19 -18.03 7.86
CA HIS A 139 13.06 -16.96 8.35
C HIS A 139 12.31 -15.69 8.75
N LEU A 140 11.19 -15.38 8.09
CA LEU A 140 10.32 -14.25 8.45
C LEU A 140 9.56 -14.55 9.74
N LYS A 141 9.01 -15.77 9.88
CA LYS A 141 8.37 -16.21 11.12
C LYS A 141 9.31 -16.11 12.33
N ARG A 142 10.57 -16.54 12.17
CA ARG A 142 11.58 -16.42 13.25
C ARG A 142 11.90 -14.98 13.63
N LYS A 143 11.94 -14.06 12.65
CA LYS A 143 12.20 -12.64 12.93
C LYS A 143 11.00 -11.94 13.53
N GLN A 144 9.81 -12.29 13.11
CA GLN A 144 8.56 -11.68 13.58
C GLN A 144 8.23 -12.11 15.01
N GLY A 145 8.45 -13.39 15.34
CA GLY A 145 8.06 -13.92 16.65
C GLY A 145 6.55 -13.75 16.87
N VAL A 146 6.18 -13.03 17.93
CA VAL A 146 4.78 -12.74 18.32
C VAL A 146 4.35 -11.30 17.98
N ALA A 147 5.20 -10.51 17.33
CA ALA A 147 4.95 -9.11 17.06
C ALA A 147 4.38 -8.88 15.65
N THR A 148 3.64 -7.78 15.46
CA THR A 148 3.26 -7.27 14.15
C THR A 148 4.44 -6.55 13.47
N PHE A 149 4.36 -6.31 12.17
CA PHE A 149 5.42 -5.56 11.49
C PHE A 149 5.52 -4.12 11.95
N SER A 150 4.40 -3.48 12.27
CA SER A 150 4.40 -2.14 12.87
C SER A 150 5.05 -2.11 14.25
N ALA A 151 4.84 -3.12 15.09
CA ALA A 151 5.49 -3.22 16.40
C ALA A 151 7.01 -3.37 16.27
N LEU A 152 7.48 -4.25 15.38
CA LEU A 152 8.91 -4.43 15.12
C LEU A 152 9.58 -3.15 14.59
N GLN A 153 8.89 -2.38 13.76
CA GLN A 153 9.40 -1.09 13.28
C GLN A 153 9.48 -0.08 14.42
N GLY A 154 8.47 -0.01 15.29
CA GLY A 154 8.48 0.84 16.48
C GLY A 154 9.66 0.54 17.41
N GLU A 155 9.94 -0.73 17.71
CA GLU A 155 11.10 -1.15 18.50
C GLU A 155 12.43 -0.71 17.87
N ARG A 156 12.55 -0.87 16.55
CA ARG A 156 13.72 -0.42 15.80
C ARG A 156 13.94 1.08 15.88
N ASP A 157 12.88 1.87 15.74
CA ASP A 157 12.95 3.33 15.83
C ASP A 157 13.40 3.79 17.21
N GLU A 158 12.92 3.16 18.28
CA GLU A 158 13.36 3.45 19.66
C GLU A 158 14.83 3.09 19.89
N LEU A 159 15.32 1.98 19.33
CA LEU A 159 16.73 1.62 19.40
C LEU A 159 17.64 2.65 18.70
N ILE A 160 17.20 3.16 17.54
CA ILE A 160 17.93 4.20 16.81
C ILE A 160 18.00 5.49 17.63
N LYS A 161 16.88 5.95 18.20
CA LYS A 161 16.84 7.15 19.05
C LYS A 161 17.77 7.05 20.28
N ARG A 162 17.91 5.85 20.89
CA ARG A 162 18.82 5.63 22.02
C ARG A 162 20.30 5.69 21.63
N ARG A 163 20.63 5.35 20.37
CA ARG A 163 22.01 5.39 19.88
C ARG A 163 22.47 6.78 19.42
N THR A 164 21.54 7.68 19.17
CA THR A 164 21.80 9.06 18.68
C THR A 164 21.76 10.11 19.80
N LYS A 165 21.50 9.69 21.05
CA LYS A 165 21.67 10.48 22.27
C LYS A 165 23.00 10.14 22.96
#